data_f80dc65a4c390594cb303836519f44b1
#
_entry.id   f80dc65a4c390594cb303836519f44b1
#
_cell.length_a   1.000
_cell.length_b   1.000
_cell.length_c   1.000
_cell.angle_alpha   90.00
_cell.angle_beta   90.00
_cell.angle_gamma   90.00
#
_symmetry.space_group_name_H-M   'P 1'
#
loop_
_entity.id
_entity.type
_entity.pdbx_description
1 polymer ?
#
loop_
_entity_poly.entity_id
_entity_poly.type
_entity_poly.pdbx_seq_one_letter_code
_entity_poly.pdbx_strand_id
1 'polypeptide(L)'
;MKSKIIGLAAASLLWTSGAAVAQEHWTEGPVWECSAYQVNPGMFDTYIEWIRAHSEPINAEAKKQGLIVDFKSFIHTRDNDSDYDVLFCTLYSSFGKALDYNKGDDDKFDAISAAHWKTADDNKQTEMSAPRLEMRKYLGTTYHREVMLRPAK
;
A
#
# COMPACT_ATOMS: atom_id res chain seq x y z
N MET A 1 -66.03 -38.56 -4.84
CA MET A 1 -65.12 -37.58 -4.26
C MET A 1 -63.70 -37.89 -4.72
N LYS A 2 -63.11 -37.07 -5.59
CA LYS A 2 -61.78 -37.28 -6.20
C LYS A 2 -60.78 -36.38 -5.49
N SER A 3 -59.89 -36.97 -4.71
CA SER A 3 -58.77 -36.27 -4.07
C SER A 3 -57.62 -36.04 -5.08
N LYS A 4 -57.23 -34.77 -5.29
CA LYS A 4 -56.07 -34.39 -6.11
C LYS A 4 -54.83 -34.23 -5.21
N ILE A 5 -53.85 -35.08 -5.40
CA ILE A 5 -52.52 -34.95 -4.77
C ILE A 5 -51.71 -34.00 -5.62
N ILE A 6 -51.33 -32.85 -5.08
CA ILE A 6 -50.38 -31.90 -5.70
C ILE A 6 -48.99 -32.29 -5.26
N GLY A 7 -48.20 -32.78 -6.20
CA GLY A 7 -46.77 -33.08 -5.96
C GLY A 7 -45.95 -31.80 -5.95
N LEU A 8 -45.26 -31.56 -4.81
CA LEU A 8 -44.29 -30.48 -4.65
C LEU A 8 -42.95 -30.91 -5.19
N ALA A 9 -42.55 -30.38 -6.35
CA ALA A 9 -41.22 -30.60 -6.89
C ALA A 9 -40.19 -29.69 -6.17
N ALA A 10 -39.36 -30.29 -5.37
CA ALA A 10 -38.22 -29.59 -4.74
C ALA A 10 -37.11 -29.39 -5.78
N ALA A 11 -36.91 -28.16 -6.22
CA ALA A 11 -35.77 -27.80 -7.06
C ALA A 11 -34.51 -27.65 -6.17
N SER A 12 -33.64 -28.64 -6.21
CA SER A 12 -32.31 -28.58 -5.57
C SER A 12 -31.40 -27.65 -6.38
N LEU A 13 -31.17 -26.42 -5.87
CA LEU A 13 -30.12 -25.55 -6.35
C LEU A 13 -28.74 -26.16 -6.00
N LEU A 14 -28.09 -26.75 -6.99
CA LEU A 14 -26.68 -27.10 -6.93
C LEU A 14 -25.86 -25.80 -6.93
N TRP A 15 -25.41 -25.39 -5.76
CA TRP A 15 -24.37 -24.37 -5.65
C TRP A 15 -23.06 -25.02 -6.14
N THR A 16 -22.67 -24.72 -7.36
CA THR A 16 -21.32 -24.97 -7.82
C THR A 16 -20.42 -23.98 -7.09
N SER A 17 -19.86 -24.41 -5.94
CA SER A 17 -18.71 -23.74 -5.34
C SER A 17 -17.60 -23.76 -6.40
N GLY A 18 -17.37 -22.59 -7.03
CA GLY A 18 -16.22 -22.40 -7.91
C GLY A 18 -14.97 -22.76 -7.12
N ALA A 19 -14.36 -23.90 -7.47
CA ALA A 19 -13.05 -24.26 -6.93
C ALA A 19 -12.11 -23.10 -7.27
N ALA A 20 -11.65 -22.36 -6.25
CA ALA A 20 -10.54 -21.43 -6.41
C ALA A 20 -9.40 -22.27 -7.00
N VAL A 21 -9.00 -21.93 -8.24
CA VAL A 21 -7.87 -22.60 -8.89
C VAL A 21 -6.66 -22.34 -8.00
N ALA A 22 -6.26 -23.35 -7.24
CA ALA A 22 -5.10 -23.26 -6.37
C ALA A 22 -3.89 -22.95 -7.25
N GLN A 23 -3.22 -21.82 -7.02
CA GLN A 23 -2.02 -21.46 -7.75
C GLN A 23 -0.98 -22.56 -7.48
N GLU A 24 -0.67 -23.33 -8.53
CA GLU A 24 0.05 -24.58 -8.41
C GLU A 24 1.55 -24.36 -8.11
N HIS A 25 2.09 -23.22 -8.54
CA HIS A 25 3.54 -22.98 -8.55
C HIS A 25 4.04 -21.95 -7.53
N TRP A 26 3.15 -21.17 -6.91
CA TRP A 26 3.51 -20.13 -5.95
C TRP A 26 2.40 -19.86 -4.93
N THR A 27 2.74 -19.15 -3.87
CA THR A 27 1.79 -18.62 -2.89
C THR A 27 1.90 -17.10 -2.86
N GLU A 28 0.77 -16.44 -2.59
CA GLU A 28 0.72 -15.00 -2.44
C GLU A 28 1.42 -14.55 -1.17
N GLY A 29 2.24 -13.52 -1.30
CA GLY A 29 2.87 -12.80 -0.21
C GLY A 29 2.28 -11.40 -0.02
N PRO A 30 2.94 -10.56 0.78
CA PRO A 30 2.59 -9.18 1.00
C PRO A 30 2.75 -8.34 -0.28
N VAL A 31 2.30 -7.07 -0.21
CA VAL A 31 2.25 -6.16 -1.35
C VAL A 31 3.07 -4.92 -1.07
N TRP A 32 4.04 -4.63 -1.92
CA TRP A 32 4.75 -3.38 -1.96
C TRP A 32 3.97 -2.33 -2.76
N GLU A 33 3.73 -1.19 -2.15
CA GLU A 33 3.36 0.05 -2.80
C GLU A 33 4.63 0.89 -2.94
N CYS A 34 5.05 1.18 -4.17
CA CYS A 34 6.30 1.89 -4.45
C CYS A 34 6.03 3.17 -5.23
N SER A 35 6.33 4.31 -4.63
CA SER A 35 6.22 5.63 -5.24
C SER A 35 7.58 6.11 -5.75
N ALA A 36 7.64 6.46 -7.03
CA ALA A 36 8.84 6.91 -7.72
C ALA A 36 8.92 8.44 -7.76
N TYR A 37 10.10 8.97 -7.47
CA TYR A 37 10.36 10.41 -7.43
C TYR A 37 11.65 10.76 -8.17
N GLN A 38 11.56 11.82 -8.98
CA GLN A 38 12.69 12.48 -9.57
C GLN A 38 13.06 13.68 -8.72
N VAL A 39 14.29 13.74 -8.24
CA VAL A 39 14.76 14.83 -7.38
C VAL A 39 15.26 15.98 -8.23
N ASN A 40 14.90 17.20 -7.88
CA ASN A 40 15.34 18.38 -8.58
C ASN A 40 16.87 18.59 -8.45
N PRO A 41 17.53 19.12 -9.47
CA PRO A 41 18.98 19.31 -9.44
C PRO A 41 19.47 20.06 -8.19
N GLY A 42 20.46 19.50 -7.52
CA GLY A 42 21.04 20.05 -6.28
C GLY A 42 20.22 19.83 -5.01
N MET A 43 19.06 19.17 -5.06
CA MET A 43 18.18 18.98 -3.91
C MET A 43 18.28 17.57 -3.30
N PHE A 44 19.19 16.71 -3.79
CA PHE A 44 19.21 15.31 -3.40
C PHE A 44 19.45 15.13 -1.89
N ASP A 45 20.52 15.71 -1.34
CA ASP A 45 20.83 15.58 0.09
C ASP A 45 19.74 16.19 0.96
N THR A 46 19.21 17.35 0.58
CA THR A 46 18.11 18.03 1.29
C THR A 46 16.84 17.17 1.29
N TYR A 47 16.55 16.49 0.18
CA TYR A 47 15.40 15.60 0.09
C TYR A 47 15.58 14.33 0.95
N ILE A 48 16.78 13.74 0.97
CA ILE A 48 17.09 12.61 1.83
C ILE A 48 17.00 12.99 3.33
N GLU A 49 17.48 14.19 3.68
CA GLU A 49 17.31 14.72 5.05
C GLU A 49 15.83 14.90 5.40
N TRP A 50 15.03 15.40 4.46
CA TRP A 50 13.58 15.53 4.65
C TRP A 50 12.92 14.17 4.89
N ILE A 51 13.23 13.14 4.08
CA ILE A 51 12.72 11.77 4.26
C ILE A 51 13.07 11.26 5.66
N ARG A 52 14.34 11.41 6.09
CA ARG A 52 14.81 10.98 7.40
C ARG A 52 14.10 11.69 8.54
N ALA A 53 13.83 12.99 8.39
CA ALA A 53 13.20 13.80 9.42
C ALA A 53 11.68 13.57 9.56
N HIS A 54 11.00 13.23 8.45
CA HIS A 54 9.54 13.21 8.41
C HIS A 54 8.94 11.86 7.98
N SER A 55 9.36 11.28 6.87
CA SER A 55 8.79 10.01 6.40
C SER A 55 9.19 8.84 7.29
N GLU A 56 10.44 8.77 7.68
CA GLU A 56 10.99 7.69 8.51
C GLU A 56 10.27 7.54 9.86
N PRO A 57 10.10 8.60 10.69
CA PRO A 57 9.41 8.47 11.97
C PRO A 57 7.94 8.09 11.84
N ILE A 58 7.24 8.63 10.84
CA ILE A 58 5.83 8.32 10.60
C ILE A 58 5.68 6.85 10.23
N ASN A 59 6.49 6.35 9.29
CA ASN A 59 6.42 4.95 8.86
C ASN A 59 6.92 3.99 9.95
N ALA A 60 7.91 4.37 10.75
CA ALA A 60 8.36 3.57 11.88
C ALA A 60 7.23 3.37 12.92
N GLU A 61 6.47 4.42 13.23
CA GLU A 61 5.33 4.32 14.14
C GLU A 61 4.17 3.54 13.49
N ALA A 62 3.87 3.74 12.20
CA ALA A 62 2.87 2.96 11.47
C ALA A 62 3.21 1.46 11.46
N LYS A 63 4.47 1.10 11.26
CA LYS A 63 4.97 -0.28 11.37
C LYS A 63 4.79 -0.84 12.77
N LYS A 64 5.16 -0.09 13.80
CA LYS A 64 5.00 -0.49 15.20
C LYS A 64 3.55 -0.73 15.58
N GLN A 65 2.61 0.03 15.02
CA GLN A 65 1.17 -0.14 15.21
C GLN A 65 0.54 -1.21 14.30
N GLY A 66 1.32 -1.86 13.44
CA GLY A 66 0.85 -2.91 12.52
C GLY A 66 -0.01 -2.42 11.36
N LEU A 67 0.03 -1.13 11.03
CA LEU A 67 -0.64 -0.55 9.87
C LEU A 67 0.06 -0.94 8.57
N ILE A 68 1.38 -1.03 8.63
CA ILE A 68 2.24 -1.51 7.55
C ILE A 68 3.14 -2.63 8.07
N VAL A 69 3.65 -3.47 7.18
CA VAL A 69 4.56 -4.58 7.50
C VAL A 69 6.01 -4.10 7.51
N ASP A 70 6.38 -3.31 6.51
CA ASP A 70 7.74 -2.75 6.35
C ASP A 70 7.71 -1.50 5.49
N PHE A 71 8.83 -0.76 5.46
CA PHE A 71 9.02 0.35 4.52
C PHE A 71 10.50 0.47 4.17
N LYS A 72 10.80 0.96 2.96
CA LYS A 72 12.16 1.10 2.43
C LYS A 72 12.26 2.28 1.50
N SER A 73 13.40 2.96 1.54
CA SER A 73 13.80 3.93 0.53
C SER A 73 14.93 3.35 -0.30
N PHE A 74 14.82 3.41 -1.62
CA PHE A 74 15.86 2.99 -2.55
C PHE A 74 16.36 4.22 -3.31
N ILE A 75 17.67 4.30 -3.47
CA ILE A 75 18.32 5.28 -4.33
C ILE A 75 18.64 4.57 -5.65
N HIS A 76 18.31 5.22 -6.75
CA HIS A 76 18.56 4.75 -8.09
C HIS A 76 19.46 5.72 -8.85
N THR A 77 20.37 5.19 -9.65
CA THR A 77 21.15 6.00 -10.60
C THR A 77 20.38 6.07 -11.90
N ARG A 78 19.95 7.27 -12.30
CA ARG A 78 19.14 7.45 -13.51
C ARG A 78 19.93 7.08 -14.76
N ASP A 79 19.27 6.36 -15.65
CA ASP A 79 19.78 6.05 -16.98
C ASP A 79 19.34 7.10 -18.03
N ASN A 80 18.23 7.83 -17.74
CA ASN A 80 17.68 8.85 -18.62
C ASN A 80 16.80 9.87 -17.86
N ASP A 81 16.36 10.92 -18.54
CA ASP A 81 15.58 12.03 -17.95
C ASP A 81 14.16 11.65 -17.50
N SER A 82 13.67 10.49 -17.89
CA SER A 82 12.34 9.99 -17.48
C SER A 82 12.39 9.06 -16.29
N ASP A 83 13.59 8.73 -15.83
CA ASP A 83 13.82 7.79 -14.74
C ASP A 83 13.74 8.48 -13.37
N TYR A 84 13.65 7.70 -12.29
CA TYR A 84 13.56 8.19 -10.92
C TYR A 84 14.94 8.20 -10.23
N ASP A 85 15.07 9.00 -9.18
CA ASP A 85 16.24 8.99 -8.29
C ASP A 85 15.96 8.23 -6.99
N VAL A 86 14.71 8.33 -6.51
CA VAL A 86 14.29 7.73 -5.25
C VAL A 86 13.01 6.94 -5.44
N LEU A 87 13.01 5.70 -4.98
CA LEU A 87 11.84 4.86 -4.87
C LEU A 87 11.51 4.69 -3.38
N PHE A 88 10.34 5.12 -2.98
CA PHE A 88 9.84 4.97 -1.61
C PHE A 88 8.78 3.88 -1.58
N CYS A 89 9.05 2.80 -0.85
CA CYS A 89 8.21 1.60 -0.84
C CYS A 89 7.65 1.32 0.55
N THR A 90 6.35 1.05 0.64
CA THR A 90 5.65 0.59 1.83
C THR A 90 5.10 -0.81 1.61
N LEU A 91 5.34 -1.72 2.53
CA LEU A 91 4.87 -3.10 2.49
C LEU A 91 3.59 -3.25 3.29
N TYR A 92 2.52 -3.67 2.63
CA TYR A 92 1.25 -4.03 3.24
C TYR A 92 1.03 -5.53 3.25
N SER A 93 0.25 -6.04 4.19
CA SER A 93 -0.03 -7.48 4.29
C SER A 93 -0.86 -8.03 3.11
N SER A 94 -1.57 -7.19 2.39
CA SER A 94 -2.39 -7.56 1.22
C SER A 94 -2.72 -6.35 0.35
N PHE A 95 -3.25 -6.59 -0.87
CA PHE A 95 -3.82 -5.52 -1.70
C PHE A 95 -4.99 -4.79 -1.01
N GLY A 96 -5.85 -5.50 -0.28
CA GLY A 96 -6.92 -4.87 0.47
C GLY A 96 -6.40 -3.89 1.52
N LYS A 97 -5.29 -4.23 2.21
CA LYS A 97 -4.66 -3.28 3.14
C LYS A 97 -4.00 -2.08 2.45
N ALA A 98 -3.53 -2.24 1.22
CA ALA A 98 -2.90 -1.15 0.47
C ALA A 98 -3.91 -0.22 -0.23
N LEU A 99 -5.07 -0.75 -0.65
CA LEU A 99 -5.98 -0.06 -1.58
C LEU A 99 -7.38 0.22 -1.00
N ASP A 100 -7.87 -0.64 -0.09
CA ASP A 100 -9.22 -0.49 0.44
C ASP A 100 -9.23 0.52 1.59
N TYR A 101 -10.18 1.46 1.54
CA TYR A 101 -10.41 2.39 2.64
C TYR A 101 -10.82 1.65 3.91
N ASN A 102 -10.11 1.90 5.00
CA ASN A 102 -10.44 1.40 6.33
C ASN A 102 -10.35 2.55 7.34
N LYS A 103 -11.51 3.00 7.83
CA LYS A 103 -11.58 4.13 8.77
C LYS A 103 -10.71 3.95 10.01
N GLY A 104 -10.61 2.73 10.54
CA GLY A 104 -9.81 2.49 11.76
C GLY A 104 -8.31 2.58 11.51
N ASP A 105 -7.84 2.23 10.32
CA ASP A 105 -6.44 2.40 9.91
C ASP A 105 -6.16 3.87 9.61
N ASP A 106 -7.09 4.55 8.93
CA ASP A 106 -7.02 5.98 8.59
C ASP A 106 -6.91 6.85 9.84
N ASP A 107 -7.84 6.67 10.81
CA ASP A 107 -7.81 7.36 12.10
C ASP A 107 -6.45 7.19 12.82
N LYS A 108 -5.81 6.04 12.69
CA LYS A 108 -4.48 5.80 13.29
C LYS A 108 -3.36 6.52 12.52
N PHE A 109 -3.40 6.52 11.19
CA PHE A 109 -2.44 7.29 10.40
C PHE A 109 -2.55 8.78 10.67
N ASP A 110 -3.77 9.31 10.79
CA ASP A 110 -4.01 10.70 11.17
C ASP A 110 -3.44 11.01 12.55
N ALA A 111 -3.63 10.12 13.52
CA ALA A 111 -3.08 10.30 14.87
C ALA A 111 -1.54 10.27 14.87
N ILE A 112 -0.90 9.41 14.07
CA ILE A 112 0.55 9.37 13.90
C ILE A 112 1.05 10.67 13.27
N SER A 113 0.39 11.13 12.19
CA SER A 113 0.72 12.38 11.51
C SER A 113 0.55 13.57 12.45
N ALA A 114 -0.57 13.64 13.19
CA ALA A 114 -0.84 14.70 14.15
C ALA A 114 0.23 14.76 15.27
N ALA A 115 0.66 13.61 15.77
CA ALA A 115 1.72 13.52 16.77
C ALA A 115 3.08 13.98 16.21
N HIS A 116 3.41 13.60 14.97
CA HIS A 116 4.64 14.01 14.30
C HIS A 116 4.67 15.52 14.03
N TRP A 117 3.63 16.06 13.42
CA TRP A 117 3.52 17.48 13.07
C TRP A 117 3.11 18.38 14.24
N LYS A 118 2.77 17.80 15.40
CA LYS A 118 2.29 18.51 16.60
C LYS A 118 1.04 19.34 16.34
N THR A 119 0.21 18.91 15.43
CA THR A 119 -1.07 19.52 15.09
C THR A 119 -2.00 18.48 14.46
N ALA A 120 -3.29 18.53 14.78
CA ALA A 120 -4.33 17.74 14.14
C ALA A 120 -5.04 18.49 13.00
N ASP A 121 -4.58 19.69 12.66
CA ASP A 121 -5.11 20.50 11.58
C ASP A 121 -4.46 20.09 10.26
N ASP A 122 -5.23 19.44 9.37
CA ASP A 122 -4.76 18.89 8.09
C ASP A 122 -4.18 19.97 7.17
N ASN A 123 -4.72 21.20 7.20
CA ASN A 123 -4.19 22.30 6.39
C ASN A 123 -2.79 22.68 6.86
N LYS A 124 -2.58 22.76 8.18
CA LYS A 124 -1.25 23.02 8.75
C LYS A 124 -0.26 21.89 8.45
N GLN A 125 -0.69 20.62 8.56
CA GLN A 125 0.15 19.48 8.18
C GLN A 125 0.56 19.56 6.70
N THR A 126 -0.40 19.91 5.83
CA THR A 126 -0.16 20.11 4.40
C THR A 126 0.86 21.22 4.15
N GLU A 127 0.71 22.38 4.78
CA GLU A 127 1.67 23.49 4.69
C GLU A 127 3.06 23.09 5.17
N MET A 128 3.17 22.42 6.33
CA MET A 128 4.45 21.95 6.90
C MET A 128 5.13 20.90 6.02
N SER A 129 4.37 20.10 5.29
CA SER A 129 4.89 19.09 4.38
C SER A 129 5.14 19.59 2.95
N ALA A 130 4.65 20.79 2.59
CA ALA A 130 4.76 21.36 1.25
C ALA A 130 6.20 21.53 0.73
N PRO A 131 7.23 21.85 1.55
CA PRO A 131 8.60 22.03 1.05
C PRO A 131 9.12 20.83 0.24
N ARG A 132 8.64 19.60 0.51
CA ARG A 132 9.03 18.40 -0.27
C ARG A 132 8.64 18.51 -1.75
N LEU A 133 7.59 19.26 -2.08
CA LEU A 133 7.10 19.41 -3.46
C LEU A 133 8.07 20.22 -4.33
N GLU A 134 8.84 21.12 -3.70
CA GLU A 134 9.88 21.90 -4.39
C GLU A 134 11.17 21.10 -4.59
N MET A 135 11.36 20.00 -3.83
CA MET A 135 12.56 19.17 -3.89
C MET A 135 12.46 18.07 -4.94
N ARG A 136 11.23 17.70 -5.35
CA ARG A 136 11.01 16.51 -6.17
C ARG A 136 9.79 16.61 -7.08
N LYS A 137 9.83 15.82 -8.15
CA LYS A 137 8.68 15.53 -9.01
C LYS A 137 8.21 14.10 -8.73
N TYR A 138 6.92 13.91 -8.50
CA TYR A 138 6.30 12.60 -8.42
C TYR A 138 6.10 12.02 -9.82
N LEU A 139 6.51 10.78 -10.05
CA LEU A 139 6.43 10.09 -11.33
C LEU A 139 5.31 9.04 -11.38
N GLY A 140 4.90 8.52 -10.24
CA GLY A 140 3.83 7.53 -10.16
C GLY A 140 4.04 6.53 -9.01
N THR A 141 3.00 5.73 -8.79
CA THR A 141 3.02 4.62 -7.81
C THR A 141 2.73 3.32 -8.52
N THR A 142 3.47 2.28 -8.16
CA THR A 142 3.30 0.91 -8.64
C THR A 142 3.11 -0.04 -7.48
N TYR A 143 2.37 -1.12 -7.71
CA TYR A 143 2.09 -2.15 -6.71
C TYR A 143 2.72 -3.48 -7.15
N HIS A 144 3.49 -4.09 -6.25
CA HIS A 144 4.20 -5.35 -6.51
C HIS A 144 3.85 -6.36 -5.42
N ARG A 145 3.26 -7.49 -5.81
CA ARG A 145 3.05 -8.59 -4.88
C ARG A 145 4.29 -9.46 -4.79
N GLU A 146 4.74 -9.74 -3.58
CA GLU A 146 5.69 -10.82 -3.38
C GLU A 146 5.02 -12.17 -3.68
N VAL A 147 5.76 -13.07 -4.27
CA VAL A 147 5.34 -14.45 -4.49
C VAL A 147 6.39 -15.39 -3.93
N MET A 148 5.93 -16.42 -3.22
CA MET A 148 6.81 -17.48 -2.74
C MET A 148 6.66 -18.69 -3.67
N LEU A 149 7.70 -18.97 -4.44
CA LEU A 149 7.72 -20.11 -5.36
C LEU A 149 7.68 -21.42 -4.57
N ARG A 150 6.83 -22.34 -5.00
CA ARG A 150 6.80 -23.70 -4.43
C ARG A 150 7.93 -24.52 -5.02
N PRO A 151 8.52 -25.47 -4.26
CA PRO A 151 9.51 -26.39 -4.80
C PRO A 151 8.95 -27.14 -6.02
N ALA A 152 9.80 -27.34 -7.04
CA ALA A 152 9.44 -28.23 -8.14
C ALA A 152 9.22 -29.65 -7.62
N LYS A 153 8.17 -30.30 -8.08
CA LYS A 153 7.88 -31.71 -7.76
C LYS A 153 8.79 -32.63 -8.56
#